data_cbcbe2cf9ed1bb75389fbfd8b5dcab4d
#
_entry.id   cbcbe2cf9ed1bb75389fbfd8b5dcab4d
#
_cell.length_a   1.000
_cell.length_b   1.000
_cell.length_c   1.000
_cell.angle_alpha   90.00
_cell.angle_beta   90.00
_cell.angle_gamma   90.00
#
_symmetry.space_group_name_H-M   'P 1'
#
loop_
_entity.id
_entity.type
_entity.pdbx_description
1 polymer ?
#
loop_
_entity_poly.entity_id
_entity_poly.type
_entity_poly.pdbx_seq_one_letter_code
_entity_poly.pdbx_strand_id
1 'polypeptide(L)'
;MKPVIGYTLGDQAGIGPEVVAAALSSGELPAEAEYRLIGRRENVRMGRPNPESARHAFEHLEQAAQALREGVIDAVVTAPVCKETLHGAGFRWPGQTEFFAERLETKNYAMCLTGKKLTVGLATIHISLQSVPSLLNTEE
;
A
#
# COMPACT_ATOMS: atom_id res chain seq x y z
N MET A 1 16.19 -5.59 17.48
CA MET A 1 16.02 -4.32 16.73
C MET A 1 14.53 -4.00 16.69
N LYS A 2 14.17 -2.72 16.66
CA LYS A 2 12.77 -2.32 16.41
C LYS A 2 12.45 -2.54 14.94
N PRO A 3 11.24 -3.03 14.59
CA PRO A 3 10.83 -3.11 13.20
C PRO A 3 10.74 -1.71 12.59
N VAL A 4 11.13 -1.60 11.33
CA VAL A 4 11.07 -0.36 10.55
C VAL A 4 9.85 -0.41 9.64
N ILE A 5 8.89 0.46 9.89
CA ILE A 5 7.67 0.58 9.09
C ILE A 5 7.84 1.73 8.09
N GLY A 6 8.00 1.39 6.82
CA GLY A 6 7.95 2.38 5.76
C GLY A 6 6.54 2.92 5.56
N TYR A 7 6.40 4.19 5.20
CA TYR A 7 5.10 4.72 4.80
C TYR A 7 5.24 5.63 3.57
N THR A 8 4.25 5.60 2.69
CA THR A 8 4.16 6.51 1.53
C THR A 8 3.07 7.55 1.75
N LEU A 9 3.16 8.68 1.06
CA LEU A 9 2.14 9.73 1.12
C LEU A 9 1.00 9.53 0.11
N GLY A 10 1.06 8.46 -0.71
CA GLY A 10 0.08 8.19 -1.74
C GLY A 10 0.04 9.26 -2.84
N ASP A 11 -1.13 9.50 -3.42
CA ASP A 11 -1.33 10.66 -4.28
C ASP A 11 -1.37 11.93 -3.42
N GLN A 12 -0.31 12.72 -3.47
CA GLN A 12 -0.17 13.91 -2.63
C GLN A 12 -1.10 15.07 -3.05
N ALA A 13 -1.78 14.98 -4.19
CA ALA A 13 -2.88 15.88 -4.54
C ALA A 13 -4.19 15.52 -3.82
N GLY A 14 -4.26 14.34 -3.19
CA GLY A 14 -5.36 13.88 -2.34
C GLY A 14 -5.12 14.11 -0.85
N ILE A 15 -5.83 13.34 -0.01
CA ILE A 15 -5.80 13.45 1.46
C ILE A 15 -4.62 12.70 2.12
N GLY A 16 -3.82 11.96 1.36
CA GLY A 16 -2.75 11.12 1.90
C GLY A 16 -1.80 11.86 2.84
N PRO A 17 -1.23 13.03 2.46
CA PRO A 17 -0.32 13.77 3.32
C PRO A 17 -0.93 14.22 4.65
N GLU A 18 -2.21 14.60 4.66
CA GLU A 18 -2.93 15.05 5.86
C GLU A 18 -3.20 13.89 6.81
N VAL A 19 -3.67 12.77 6.27
CA VAL A 19 -3.95 11.55 7.06
C VAL A 19 -2.66 11.02 7.71
N VAL A 20 -1.57 10.95 6.94
CA VAL A 20 -0.28 10.50 7.45
C VAL A 20 0.25 11.46 8.53
N ALA A 21 0.17 12.77 8.30
CA ALA A 21 0.60 13.75 9.30
C ALA A 21 -0.21 13.66 10.59
N ALA A 22 -1.53 13.48 10.49
CA ALA A 22 -2.40 13.28 11.64
C ALA A 22 -2.05 12.00 12.40
N ALA A 23 -1.82 10.89 11.70
CA ALA A 23 -1.42 9.63 12.31
C ALA A 23 -0.08 9.74 13.06
N LEU A 24 0.94 10.33 12.43
CA LEU A 24 2.27 10.52 13.05
C LEU A 24 2.23 11.42 14.28
N SER A 25 1.31 12.38 14.36
CA SER A 25 1.16 13.30 15.48
C SER A 25 0.14 12.87 16.54
N SER A 26 -0.59 11.76 16.31
CA SER A 26 -1.65 11.30 17.22
C SER A 26 -1.16 10.82 18.58
N GLY A 27 0.10 10.38 18.68
CA GLY A 27 0.62 9.68 19.85
C GLY A 27 0.10 8.25 20.02
N GLU A 28 -0.66 7.73 19.07
CA GLU A 28 -1.24 6.38 19.11
C GLU A 28 -0.37 5.33 18.42
N LEU A 29 0.67 5.75 17.70
CA LEU A 29 1.55 4.82 17.01
C LEU A 29 2.44 4.05 18.01
N PRO A 30 2.61 2.72 17.83
CA PRO A 30 3.47 1.91 18.67
C PRO A 30 4.90 2.45 18.77
N ALA A 31 5.37 2.70 19.99
CA ALA A 31 6.73 3.19 20.25
C ALA A 31 7.83 2.12 19.99
N GLU A 32 7.41 0.87 19.80
CA GLU A 32 8.27 -0.27 19.51
C GLU A 32 8.71 -0.35 18.05
N ALA A 33 8.13 0.45 17.16
CA ALA A 33 8.50 0.54 15.75
C ALA A 33 9.21 1.86 15.43
N GLU A 34 10.00 1.86 14.36
CA GLU A 34 10.51 3.06 13.68
C GLU A 34 9.63 3.34 12.48
N TYR A 35 9.30 4.62 12.22
CA TYR A 35 8.47 5.02 11.07
C TYR A 35 9.32 5.82 10.10
N ARG A 36 9.40 5.37 8.84
CA ARG A 36 10.25 5.95 7.81
C ARG A 36 9.46 6.35 6.57
N LEU A 37 9.53 7.62 6.19
CA LEU A 37 8.97 8.08 4.92
C LEU A 37 9.72 7.44 3.75
N ILE A 38 8.97 6.83 2.84
CA ILE A 38 9.46 6.35 1.56
C ILE A 38 8.98 7.30 0.47
N GLY A 39 9.93 7.75 -0.34
CA GLY A 39 9.71 8.86 -1.26
C GLY A 39 9.97 10.21 -0.60
N ARG A 40 9.34 11.23 -1.12
CA ARG A 40 9.50 12.60 -0.63
C ARG A 40 8.19 13.37 -0.70
N ARG A 41 8.16 14.51 -0.01
CA ARG A 41 7.05 15.45 -0.18
C ARG A 41 7.22 16.22 -1.49
N GLU A 42 6.17 16.22 -2.30
CA GLU A 42 6.13 16.89 -3.60
C GLU A 42 5.33 18.20 -3.52
N ASN A 43 5.66 19.15 -4.38
CA ASN A 43 4.91 20.38 -4.50
C ASN A 43 3.76 20.19 -5.50
N VAL A 44 2.64 19.66 -5.02
CA VAL A 44 1.45 19.40 -5.82
C VAL A 44 0.25 20.25 -5.36
N ARG A 45 -0.66 20.55 -6.28
CA ARG A 45 -1.88 21.27 -5.94
C ARG A 45 -2.92 20.32 -5.35
N MET A 46 -3.22 20.47 -4.07
CA MET A 46 -4.22 19.69 -3.37
C MET A 46 -5.62 19.80 -4.02
N GLY A 47 -6.37 18.69 -4.01
CA GLY A 47 -7.69 18.58 -4.62
C GLY A 47 -7.69 18.53 -6.15
N ARG A 48 -6.51 18.44 -6.79
CA ARG A 48 -6.35 18.36 -8.24
C ARG A 48 -5.36 17.29 -8.64
N PRO A 49 -5.74 15.99 -8.55
CA PRO A 49 -4.94 14.90 -9.07
C PRO A 49 -4.61 15.14 -10.55
N ASN A 50 -3.39 14.85 -10.94
CA ASN A 50 -2.90 15.02 -12.30
C ASN A 50 -1.85 13.95 -12.64
N PRO A 51 -1.44 13.82 -13.91
CA PRO A 51 -0.45 12.80 -14.31
C PRO A 51 0.88 12.89 -13.56
N GLU A 52 1.30 14.08 -13.15
CA GLU A 52 2.55 14.27 -12.40
C GLU A 52 2.42 13.75 -10.97
N SER A 53 1.34 14.10 -10.24
CA SER A 53 1.10 13.60 -8.88
C SER A 53 0.94 12.07 -8.87
N ALA A 54 0.32 11.51 -9.90
CA ALA A 54 0.18 10.07 -10.08
C ALA A 54 1.53 9.38 -10.35
N ARG A 55 2.38 9.98 -11.19
CA ARG A 55 3.72 9.45 -11.44
C ARG A 55 4.57 9.43 -10.17
N HIS A 56 4.55 10.51 -9.37
CA HIS A 56 5.24 10.54 -8.09
C HIS A 56 4.70 9.46 -7.13
N ALA A 57 3.38 9.28 -7.06
CA ALA A 57 2.79 8.23 -6.23
C ALA A 57 3.28 6.84 -6.67
N PHE A 58 3.36 6.58 -7.97
CA PHE A 58 3.87 5.32 -8.51
C PHE A 58 5.37 5.14 -8.22
N GLU A 59 6.18 6.16 -8.43
CA GLU A 59 7.61 6.13 -8.09
C GLU A 59 7.85 5.80 -6.61
N HIS A 60 7.03 6.35 -5.70
CA HIS A 60 7.14 6.06 -4.27
C HIS A 60 6.72 4.62 -3.92
N LEU A 61 5.75 4.04 -4.64
CA LEU A 61 5.42 2.61 -4.49
C LEU A 61 6.58 1.72 -4.96
N GLU A 62 7.24 2.04 -6.08
CA GLU A 62 8.43 1.31 -6.55
C GLU A 62 9.59 1.41 -5.54
N GLN A 63 9.83 2.59 -4.97
CA GLN A 63 10.84 2.76 -3.92
C GLN A 63 10.50 1.96 -2.66
N ALA A 64 9.22 1.87 -2.30
CA ALA A 64 8.78 1.07 -1.16
C ALA A 64 9.00 -0.43 -1.41
N ALA A 65 8.68 -0.92 -2.61
CA ALA A 65 8.93 -2.31 -2.99
C ALA A 65 10.44 -2.64 -2.96
N GLN A 66 11.28 -1.73 -3.46
CA GLN A 66 12.73 -1.89 -3.41
C GLN A 66 13.24 -1.91 -1.96
N ALA A 67 12.77 -1.00 -1.10
CA ALA A 67 13.18 -0.94 0.31
C ALA A 67 12.79 -2.21 1.09
N LEU A 68 11.64 -2.83 0.77
CA LEU A 68 11.24 -4.14 1.30
C LEU A 68 12.17 -5.25 0.83
N ARG A 69 12.50 -5.31 -0.46
CA ARG A 69 13.41 -6.34 -1.02
C ARG A 69 14.82 -6.26 -0.43
N GLU A 70 15.29 -5.05 -0.16
CA GLU A 70 16.61 -4.79 0.42
C GLU A 70 16.64 -4.94 1.95
N GLY A 71 15.50 -5.18 2.60
CA GLY A 71 15.39 -5.26 4.05
C GLY A 71 15.65 -3.93 4.78
N VAL A 72 15.49 -2.81 4.08
CA VAL A 72 15.61 -1.46 4.65
C VAL A 72 14.40 -1.11 5.51
N ILE A 73 13.24 -1.70 5.18
CA ILE A 73 12.00 -1.67 5.93
C ILE A 73 11.44 -3.08 6.07
N ASP A 74 10.75 -3.37 7.17
CA ASP A 74 10.13 -4.67 7.46
C ASP A 74 8.68 -4.74 6.96
N ALA A 75 8.02 -3.61 6.84
CA ALA A 75 6.66 -3.49 6.34
C ALA A 75 6.42 -2.11 5.71
N VAL A 76 5.37 -1.98 4.92
CA VAL A 76 4.97 -0.69 4.35
C VAL A 76 3.49 -0.39 4.62
N VAL A 77 3.21 0.86 4.94
CA VAL A 77 1.86 1.44 5.00
C VAL A 77 1.72 2.43 3.84
N THR A 78 0.75 2.20 2.99
CA THR A 78 0.50 3.06 1.84
C THR A 78 -0.69 3.98 2.07
N ALA A 79 -0.52 5.28 1.87
CA ALA A 79 -1.61 6.23 1.88
C ALA A 79 -2.46 6.12 0.60
N PRO A 80 -3.68 6.69 0.59
CA PRO A 80 -4.60 6.59 -0.55
C PRO A 80 -4.02 7.09 -1.86
N VAL A 81 -4.35 6.40 -2.95
CA VAL A 81 -4.00 6.76 -4.33
C VAL A 81 -5.26 6.88 -5.19
N CYS A 82 -5.24 7.77 -6.17
CA CYS A 82 -6.27 7.82 -7.19
C CYS A 82 -5.96 6.77 -8.26
N LYS A 83 -6.77 5.69 -8.31
CA LYS A 83 -6.53 4.57 -9.25
C LYS A 83 -6.55 5.01 -10.71
N GLU A 84 -7.49 5.87 -11.08
CA GLU A 84 -7.65 6.34 -12.45
C GLU A 84 -6.38 7.05 -12.96
N THR A 85 -5.88 8.02 -12.20
CA THR A 85 -4.66 8.74 -12.57
C THR A 85 -3.43 7.85 -12.47
N LEU A 86 -3.38 6.92 -11.51
CA LEU A 86 -2.28 5.98 -11.33
C LEU A 86 -2.16 5.02 -12.52
N HIS A 87 -3.29 4.50 -13.05
CA HIS A 87 -3.30 3.73 -14.29
C HIS A 87 -2.77 4.54 -15.48
N GLY A 88 -3.16 5.82 -15.58
CA GLY A 88 -2.61 6.75 -16.58
C GLY A 88 -1.10 6.96 -16.48
N ALA A 89 -0.51 6.78 -15.29
CA ALA A 89 0.93 6.85 -15.05
C ALA A 89 1.66 5.50 -15.31
N GLY A 90 0.97 4.48 -15.81
CA GLY A 90 1.55 3.18 -16.14
C GLY A 90 1.41 2.09 -15.05
N PHE A 91 0.67 2.34 -13.98
CA PHE A 91 0.34 1.33 -12.99
C PHE A 91 -0.69 0.35 -13.56
N ARG A 92 -0.26 -0.88 -13.84
CA ARG A 92 -1.06 -1.90 -14.58
C ARG A 92 -1.79 -2.90 -13.68
N TRP A 93 -1.56 -2.88 -12.37
CA TRP A 93 -2.11 -3.85 -11.42
C TRP A 93 -3.52 -3.46 -10.97
N PRO A 94 -4.37 -4.45 -10.63
CA PRO A 94 -5.71 -4.21 -10.08
C PRO A 94 -5.69 -3.41 -8.78
N GLY A 95 -4.64 -3.61 -7.97
CA GLY A 95 -4.44 -2.95 -6.69
C GLY A 95 -2.98 -2.96 -6.24
N GLN A 96 -2.73 -2.34 -5.09
CA GLN A 96 -1.38 -2.28 -4.52
C GLN A 96 -0.92 -3.65 -4.01
N THR A 97 -1.83 -4.51 -3.60
CA THR A 97 -1.51 -5.87 -3.15
C THR A 97 -0.83 -6.67 -4.26
N GLU A 98 -1.42 -6.70 -5.43
CA GLU A 98 -0.89 -7.42 -6.60
C GLU A 98 0.42 -6.79 -7.10
N PHE A 99 0.52 -5.46 -7.01
CA PHE A 99 1.77 -4.75 -7.30
C PHE A 99 2.90 -5.22 -6.38
N PHE A 100 2.70 -5.19 -5.06
CA PHE A 100 3.73 -5.62 -4.12
C PHE A 100 4.04 -7.11 -4.24
N ALA A 101 3.03 -7.96 -4.46
CA ALA A 101 3.24 -9.39 -4.67
C ALA A 101 4.16 -9.66 -5.87
N GLU A 102 3.94 -8.98 -6.99
CA GLU A 102 4.79 -9.10 -8.18
C GLU A 102 6.20 -8.55 -7.91
N ARG A 103 6.32 -7.37 -7.29
CA ARG A 103 7.63 -6.74 -7.02
C ARG A 103 8.47 -7.51 -6.01
N LEU A 104 7.84 -8.19 -5.07
CA LEU A 104 8.49 -9.02 -4.04
C LEU A 104 8.64 -10.50 -4.48
N GLU A 105 8.21 -10.82 -5.71
CA GLU A 105 8.29 -12.17 -6.29
C GLU A 105 7.62 -13.23 -5.40
N THR A 106 6.57 -12.82 -4.65
CA THR A 106 5.82 -13.73 -3.78
C THR A 106 4.57 -14.25 -4.49
N LYS A 107 4.36 -15.57 -4.41
CA LYS A 107 3.16 -16.24 -4.93
C LYS A 107 2.12 -16.47 -3.82
N ASN A 108 2.60 -16.64 -2.60
CA ASN A 108 1.77 -16.96 -1.43
C ASN A 108 1.54 -15.68 -0.63
N TYR A 109 0.42 -15.03 -0.89
CA TYR A 109 -0.04 -13.87 -0.14
C TYR A 109 -1.55 -13.94 0.07
N ALA A 110 -2.02 -13.31 1.13
CA ALA A 110 -3.45 -13.23 1.43
C ALA A 110 -3.82 -11.82 1.88
N MET A 111 -5.02 -11.41 1.54
CA MET A 111 -5.60 -10.19 2.10
C MET A 111 -6.16 -10.50 3.49
N CYS A 112 -5.77 -9.71 4.48
CA CYS A 112 -6.24 -9.82 5.84
C CYS A 112 -6.90 -8.51 6.29
N LEU A 113 -8.13 -8.63 6.79
CA LEU A 113 -8.86 -7.53 7.39
C LEU A 113 -8.87 -7.75 8.91
N THR A 114 -8.32 -6.81 9.66
CA THR A 114 -8.24 -6.95 11.12
C THR A 114 -8.94 -5.80 11.82
N GLY A 115 -9.65 -6.12 12.87
CA GLY A 115 -10.29 -5.18 13.76
C GLY A 115 -10.11 -5.62 15.23
N LYS A 116 -10.60 -4.82 16.17
CA LYS A 116 -10.42 -5.09 17.61
C LYS A 116 -10.95 -6.47 18.06
N LYS A 117 -11.99 -7.01 17.41
CA LYS A 117 -12.68 -8.24 17.84
C LYS A 117 -12.58 -9.38 16.82
N LEU A 118 -12.23 -9.09 15.59
CA LEU A 118 -12.24 -10.06 14.51
C LEU A 118 -11.10 -9.80 13.54
N THR A 119 -10.41 -10.86 13.14
CA THR A 119 -9.45 -10.88 12.06
C THR A 119 -9.91 -11.90 11.01
N VAL A 120 -9.96 -11.49 9.75
CA VAL A 120 -10.45 -12.30 8.64
C VAL A 120 -9.36 -12.37 7.56
N GLY A 121 -8.88 -13.57 7.26
CA GLY A 121 -8.08 -13.85 6.08
C GLY A 121 -9.00 -14.23 4.92
N LEU A 122 -8.77 -13.66 3.74
CA LEU A 122 -9.57 -13.94 2.55
C LEU A 122 -8.91 -15.03 1.71
N ALA A 123 -9.60 -16.15 1.51
CA ALA A 123 -9.16 -17.24 0.63
C ALA A 123 -9.29 -16.86 -0.86
N THR A 124 -10.21 -15.97 -1.18
CA THR A 124 -10.42 -15.45 -2.55
C THR A 124 -10.73 -13.95 -2.51
N ILE A 125 -10.24 -13.20 -3.50
CA ILE A 125 -10.47 -11.76 -3.63
C ILE A 125 -10.88 -11.42 -5.08
N HIS A 126 -11.75 -10.41 -5.26
CA HIS A 126 -12.11 -9.84 -6.56
C HIS A 126 -12.71 -10.82 -7.58
N ILE A 127 -13.40 -11.87 -7.12
CA ILE A 127 -14.10 -12.84 -7.97
C ILE A 127 -15.60 -12.88 -7.67
N SER A 128 -16.39 -13.39 -8.61
CA SER A 128 -17.82 -13.60 -8.36
C SER A 128 -18.04 -14.70 -7.31
N LEU A 129 -19.08 -14.56 -6.48
CA LEU A 129 -19.44 -15.59 -5.48
C LEU A 129 -19.66 -16.97 -6.15
N GLN A 130 -20.23 -16.99 -7.35
CA GLN A 130 -20.46 -18.21 -8.12
C GLN A 130 -19.16 -18.94 -8.48
N SER A 131 -18.05 -18.23 -8.64
CA SER A 131 -16.75 -18.79 -9.00
C SER A 131 -15.96 -19.34 -7.82
N VAL A 132 -16.32 -18.96 -6.58
CA VAL A 132 -15.59 -19.37 -5.36
C VAL A 132 -15.43 -20.89 -5.25
N PRO A 133 -16.51 -21.73 -5.39
CA PRO A 133 -16.37 -23.18 -5.19
C PRO A 133 -15.41 -23.86 -6.17
N SER A 134 -15.23 -23.30 -7.36
CA SER A 134 -14.34 -23.88 -8.38
C SER A 134 -12.86 -23.51 -8.19
N LEU A 135 -12.58 -22.50 -7.35
CA LEU A 135 -11.22 -22.01 -7.10
C LEU A 135 -10.68 -22.46 -5.74
N LEU A 136 -11.56 -22.87 -4.82
CA LEU A 136 -11.11 -23.42 -3.54
C LEU A 136 -10.66 -24.87 -3.73
N ASN A 137 -9.43 -25.15 -3.35
CA ASN A 137 -8.88 -26.50 -3.25
C ASN A 137 -8.22 -26.70 -1.88
N THR A 138 -7.95 -27.92 -1.49
CA THR A 138 -7.39 -28.27 -0.18
C THR A 138 -5.86 -28.36 -0.17
N GLU A 139 -5.21 -27.98 -1.26
CA GLU A 139 -3.75 -28.08 -1.43
C GLU A 139 -3.03 -26.72 -1.32
N GLU A 140 -3.78 -25.65 -1.01
CA GLU A 140 -3.26 -24.29 -0.80
C GLU A 140 -3.35 -23.84 0.67
#